data_56e598938fe8ae060d88363b411034d7
#
_entry.id   56e598938fe8ae060d88363b411034d7
#
_cell.length_a   1.000
_cell.length_b   1.000
_cell.length_c   1.000
_cell.angle_alpha   90.00
_cell.angle_beta   90.00
_cell.angle_gamma   90.00
#
_symmetry.space_group_name_H-M   'P 1'
#
loop_
_entity.id
_entity.type
_entity.pdbx_description
1 polymer ?
#
loop_
_entity_poly.entity_id
_entity_poly.type
_entity_poly.pdbx_seq_one_letter_code
_entity_poly.pdbx_strand_id
1 'polypeptide(L)'
;MTRMANENGAVNLSQGFPDFPVDPKLLEKVKENIDNANHQYAPMPGALVFREKLNDISAATFGHRYDAQTEITITAGATQALATAIATTIREGDEVILFSPAYDSYIPMIELHGGTPITVKLLHPNYQVDWDQLKRVLSHRTKMIIINSPHNPSGRLWQKEDYEKLQEIVSNSNILILADEVYEHLVFDPSEKRSVRQFPELRKRSFVVGSLGKTIHVTGWKIGYCMAPERLMKEFQKVHQYQVFSVNHPLQWALADYLKDYDLDAVGNMYAEKRAYLAQALTEKTKLKALKSEGTYFQLVDYSAVSDLKDREFAEWLCKEIGVAGIPLSPFYREATDNKVLRLCFAKDQSTLDAAIEKLARL
;
A
#
# COMPACT_ATOMS: atom_id res chain seq x y z
N MET A 1 -1.26 -7.90 18.01
CA MET A 1 0.20 -8.16 17.97
C MET A 1 1.01 -7.09 18.68
N THR A 2 0.89 -5.78 18.39
CA THR A 2 1.71 -4.72 19.03
C THR A 2 1.60 -4.70 20.56
N ARG A 3 0.38 -4.74 21.12
CA ARG A 3 0.20 -4.82 22.56
C ARG A 3 0.90 -6.04 23.15
N MET A 4 0.71 -7.21 22.53
CA MET A 4 1.35 -8.47 22.95
C MET A 4 2.88 -8.37 22.88
N ALA A 5 3.43 -7.77 21.81
CA ALA A 5 4.88 -7.56 21.69
C ALA A 5 5.42 -6.71 22.84
N ASN A 6 4.74 -5.61 23.17
CA ASN A 6 5.15 -4.74 24.28
C ASN A 6 5.06 -5.45 25.65
N GLU A 7 3.98 -6.19 25.90
CA GLU A 7 3.78 -6.93 27.15
C GLU A 7 4.83 -8.04 27.36
N ASN A 8 5.38 -8.61 26.28
CA ASN A 8 6.36 -9.71 26.34
C ASN A 8 7.80 -9.27 26.01
N GLY A 9 8.08 -7.97 25.83
CA GLY A 9 9.41 -7.48 25.43
C GLY A 9 9.91 -8.09 24.12
N ALA A 10 8.98 -8.40 23.21
CA ALA A 10 9.30 -9.00 21.93
C ALA A 10 9.74 -7.95 20.91
N VAL A 11 10.67 -8.33 20.01
CA VAL A 11 11.04 -7.50 18.85
C VAL A 11 9.84 -7.42 17.91
N ASN A 12 9.36 -6.19 17.64
CA ASN A 12 8.12 -5.99 16.92
C ASN A 12 8.32 -5.83 15.42
N LEU A 13 8.24 -6.94 14.67
CA LEU A 13 8.18 -6.95 13.20
C LEU A 13 6.74 -7.03 12.66
N SER A 14 5.73 -6.85 13.52
CA SER A 14 4.33 -6.90 13.10
C SER A 14 3.84 -5.58 12.48
N GLN A 15 4.38 -4.45 12.92
CA GLN A 15 3.93 -3.13 12.50
C GLN A 15 4.53 -2.69 11.17
N GLY A 16 3.65 -2.28 10.24
CA GLY A 16 3.99 -1.82 8.90
C GLY A 16 4.41 -0.34 8.86
N PHE A 17 5.40 0.06 9.66
CA PHE A 17 6.04 1.38 9.57
C PHE A 17 7.50 1.32 10.06
N PRO A 18 8.33 2.27 9.57
CA PRO A 18 9.73 2.37 9.96
C PRO A 18 9.92 2.70 11.44
N ASP A 19 11.02 2.20 12.04
CA ASP A 19 11.48 2.59 13.38
C ASP A 19 12.73 3.50 13.35
N PHE A 20 13.24 3.81 12.16
CA PHE A 20 14.33 4.75 11.97
C PHE A 20 13.83 6.20 11.85
N PRO A 21 14.69 7.21 12.12
CA PRO A 21 14.30 8.60 12.16
C PRO A 21 13.88 9.14 10.78
N VAL A 22 13.05 10.19 10.82
CA VAL A 22 12.69 10.97 9.64
C VAL A 22 13.92 11.76 9.14
N ASP A 23 14.04 11.94 7.83
CA ASP A 23 15.12 12.74 7.24
C ASP A 23 15.15 14.15 7.85
N PRO A 24 16.31 14.58 8.43
CA PRO A 24 16.46 15.91 8.99
C PRO A 24 16.12 17.04 8.01
N LYS A 25 16.43 16.89 6.71
CA LYS A 25 16.08 17.89 5.68
C LYS A 25 14.58 18.07 5.55
N LEU A 26 13.80 16.99 5.68
CA LEU A 26 12.35 17.11 5.69
C LEU A 26 11.85 17.88 6.91
N LEU A 27 12.42 17.62 8.09
CA LEU A 27 12.07 18.36 9.32
C LEU A 27 12.42 19.85 9.23
N GLU A 28 13.53 20.19 8.58
CA GLU A 28 13.89 21.59 8.29
C GLU A 28 12.84 22.25 7.39
N LYS A 29 12.43 21.57 6.29
CA LYS A 29 11.37 22.10 5.42
C LYS A 29 10.05 22.29 6.14
N VAL A 30 9.71 21.43 7.09
CA VAL A 30 8.51 21.60 7.92
C VAL A 30 8.62 22.86 8.79
N LYS A 31 9.75 23.08 9.47
CA LYS A 31 9.98 24.27 10.29
C LYS A 31 9.86 25.55 9.46
N GLU A 32 10.57 25.61 8.32
CA GLU A 32 10.50 26.76 7.39
C GLU A 32 9.07 27.08 6.97
N ASN A 33 8.28 26.05 6.62
CA ASN A 33 6.91 26.25 6.16
C ASN A 33 5.90 26.52 7.28
N ILE A 34 6.20 26.12 8.52
CA ILE A 34 5.42 26.54 9.70
C ILE A 34 5.67 28.01 10.00
N ASP A 35 6.92 28.48 9.96
CA ASP A 35 7.28 29.86 10.25
C ASP A 35 6.76 30.83 9.19
N ASN A 36 6.77 30.45 7.91
CA ASN A 36 6.36 31.26 6.76
C ASN A 36 4.86 31.16 6.41
N ALA A 37 4.17 30.37 7.01
CA ALA A 37 2.79 30.10 7.32
C ALA A 37 1.67 30.26 6.31
N ASN A 38 1.37 29.14 5.69
CA ASN A 38 0.03 28.83 5.19
C ASN A 38 -0.79 28.11 6.29
N HIS A 39 -1.19 28.82 7.37
CA HIS A 39 -1.91 28.21 8.50
C HIS A 39 -3.41 28.11 8.29
N GLN A 40 -3.95 28.79 7.29
CA GLN A 40 -5.36 28.72 6.94
C GLN A 40 -5.62 27.50 6.06
N TYR A 41 -6.89 27.21 5.82
CA TYR A 41 -7.28 26.09 4.97
C TYR A 41 -6.56 26.10 3.61
N ALA A 42 -6.01 24.98 3.20
CA ALA A 42 -5.64 24.78 1.81
C ALA A 42 -6.91 24.83 0.92
N PRO A 43 -6.77 25.14 -0.37
CA PRO A 43 -7.82 24.83 -1.32
C PRO A 43 -8.27 23.38 -1.18
N MET A 44 -9.56 23.10 -1.36
CA MET A 44 -10.14 21.77 -1.13
C MET A 44 -9.36 20.63 -1.84
N PRO A 45 -8.91 20.77 -3.10
CA PRO A 45 -8.09 19.73 -3.74
C PRO A 45 -6.65 19.64 -3.21
N GLY A 46 -6.24 20.56 -2.34
CA GLY A 46 -4.87 20.71 -1.84
C GLY A 46 -4.09 21.85 -2.51
N ALA A 47 -2.94 22.19 -1.95
CA ALA A 47 -2.04 23.23 -2.46
C ALA A 47 -1.60 22.91 -3.90
N LEU A 48 -1.73 23.88 -4.82
CA LEU A 48 -1.42 23.65 -6.23
C LEU A 48 0.06 23.24 -6.44
N VAL A 49 0.98 23.93 -5.76
CA VAL A 49 2.42 23.62 -5.84
C VAL A 49 2.73 22.15 -5.51
N PHE A 50 1.99 21.57 -4.57
CA PHE A 50 2.18 20.16 -4.20
C PHE A 50 1.57 19.21 -5.22
N ARG A 51 0.39 19.55 -5.76
CA ARG A 51 -0.25 18.77 -6.83
C ARG A 51 0.56 18.80 -8.12
N GLU A 52 1.17 19.94 -8.47
CA GLU A 52 2.11 20.07 -9.59
C GLU A 52 3.35 19.19 -9.38
N LYS A 53 3.92 19.19 -8.16
CA LYS A 53 5.08 18.33 -7.85
C LYS A 53 4.76 16.85 -7.96
N LEU A 54 3.61 16.41 -7.45
CA LEU A 54 3.16 15.02 -7.60
C LEU A 54 2.92 14.65 -9.07
N ASN A 55 2.42 15.59 -9.85
CA ASN A 55 2.23 15.43 -11.29
C ASN A 55 3.56 15.26 -12.05
N ASP A 56 4.58 16.06 -11.68
CA ASP A 56 5.92 15.93 -12.24
C ASP A 56 6.53 14.55 -11.91
N ILE A 57 6.37 14.08 -10.68
CA ILE A 57 6.78 12.74 -10.26
C ILE A 57 6.07 11.65 -11.08
N SER A 58 4.73 11.77 -11.23
CA SER A 58 3.95 10.83 -12.04
C SER A 58 4.44 10.79 -13.49
N ALA A 59 4.72 11.94 -14.09
CA ALA A 59 5.23 12.03 -15.45
C ALA A 59 6.62 11.41 -15.59
N ALA A 60 7.51 11.70 -14.65
CA ALA A 60 8.89 11.19 -14.67
C ALA A 60 8.94 9.66 -14.46
N THR A 61 8.14 9.13 -13.51
CA THR A 61 8.18 7.71 -13.14
C THR A 61 7.36 6.83 -14.07
N PHE A 62 6.17 7.28 -14.50
CA PHE A 62 5.19 6.45 -15.22
C PHE A 62 4.84 6.98 -16.60
N GLY A 63 5.47 8.06 -17.06
CA GLY A 63 5.27 8.61 -18.41
C GLY A 63 3.91 9.25 -18.64
N HIS A 64 3.12 9.54 -17.58
CA HIS A 64 1.83 10.19 -17.71
C HIS A 64 1.70 11.42 -16.81
N ARG A 65 1.23 12.50 -17.41
CA ARG A 65 0.92 13.77 -16.74
C ARG A 65 -0.58 13.96 -16.66
N TYR A 66 -1.08 14.21 -15.46
CA TYR A 66 -2.46 14.63 -15.20
C TYR A 66 -2.58 16.15 -15.26
N ASP A 67 -3.77 16.68 -15.29
CA ASP A 67 -3.98 18.10 -14.98
C ASP A 67 -3.97 18.32 -13.45
N ALA A 68 -2.95 19.03 -12.97
CA ALA A 68 -2.82 19.31 -11.54
C ALA A 68 -3.98 20.13 -10.98
N GLN A 69 -4.73 20.87 -11.80
CA GLN A 69 -5.87 21.65 -11.34
C GLN A 69 -7.15 20.84 -11.16
N THR A 70 -7.37 19.86 -12.03
CA THR A 70 -8.66 19.16 -12.13
C THR A 70 -8.60 17.66 -11.83
N GLU A 71 -7.42 17.02 -11.86
CA GLU A 71 -7.28 15.57 -11.83
C GLU A 71 -6.50 15.04 -10.62
N ILE A 72 -6.08 15.91 -9.67
CA ILE A 72 -5.32 15.54 -8.47
C ILE A 72 -5.97 16.13 -7.23
N THR A 73 -6.16 15.31 -6.20
CA THR A 73 -6.63 15.75 -4.88
C THR A 73 -5.74 15.17 -3.77
N ILE A 74 -5.31 16.06 -2.85
CA ILE A 74 -4.57 15.69 -1.65
C ILE A 74 -5.54 15.19 -0.60
N THR A 75 -5.19 14.10 0.08
CA THR A 75 -6.07 13.40 1.01
C THR A 75 -5.43 13.19 2.38
N ALA A 76 -6.25 13.00 3.42
CA ALA A 76 -5.79 12.68 4.77
C ALA A 76 -5.25 11.23 4.85
N GLY A 77 -4.20 10.97 4.08
CA GLY A 77 -3.62 9.66 3.81
C GLY A 77 -4.41 8.86 2.79
N ALA A 78 -3.79 7.78 2.30
CA ALA A 78 -4.37 6.91 1.29
C ALA A 78 -5.67 6.22 1.75
N THR A 79 -5.79 5.87 3.04
CA THR A 79 -7.00 5.24 3.58
C THR A 79 -8.25 6.10 3.32
N GLN A 80 -8.13 7.43 3.53
CA GLN A 80 -9.23 8.34 3.22
C GLN A 80 -9.48 8.43 1.71
N ALA A 81 -8.42 8.45 0.87
CA ALA A 81 -8.57 8.43 -0.58
C ALA A 81 -9.35 7.19 -1.08
N LEU A 82 -8.98 6.01 -0.58
CA LEU A 82 -9.67 4.74 -0.88
C LEU A 82 -11.15 4.80 -0.46
N ALA A 83 -11.41 5.23 0.77
CA ALA A 83 -12.78 5.37 1.28
C ALA A 83 -13.60 6.36 0.44
N THR A 84 -13.01 7.50 0.05
CA THR A 84 -13.68 8.51 -0.78
C THR A 84 -13.98 7.99 -2.18
N ALA A 85 -13.06 7.27 -2.83
CA ALA A 85 -13.29 6.67 -4.14
C ALA A 85 -14.43 5.64 -4.10
N ILE A 86 -14.49 4.81 -3.05
CA ILE A 86 -15.58 3.86 -2.82
C ILE A 86 -16.90 4.60 -2.58
N ALA A 87 -16.93 5.55 -1.65
CA ALA A 87 -18.12 6.36 -1.34
C ALA A 87 -18.67 7.13 -2.55
N THR A 88 -17.78 7.55 -3.44
CA THR A 88 -18.15 8.26 -4.68
C THR A 88 -18.92 7.36 -5.64
N THR A 89 -18.57 6.07 -5.71
CA THR A 89 -18.95 5.20 -6.83
C THR A 89 -19.88 4.05 -6.45
N ILE A 90 -19.75 3.53 -5.24
CA ILE A 90 -20.46 2.31 -4.80
C ILE A 90 -21.80 2.66 -4.18
N ARG A 91 -22.82 1.88 -4.54
CA ARG A 91 -24.18 1.95 -4.02
C ARG A 91 -24.67 0.55 -3.64
N GLU A 92 -25.80 0.49 -2.96
CA GLU A 92 -26.46 -0.78 -2.62
C GLU A 92 -26.69 -1.64 -3.87
N GLY A 93 -26.28 -2.91 -3.80
CA GLY A 93 -26.37 -3.87 -4.89
C GLY A 93 -25.14 -3.90 -5.83
N ASP A 94 -24.25 -2.92 -5.78
CA ASP A 94 -23.00 -2.95 -6.56
C ASP A 94 -22.05 -4.01 -6.01
N GLU A 95 -21.33 -4.68 -6.90
CA GLU A 95 -20.26 -5.62 -6.56
C GLU A 95 -18.90 -4.98 -6.77
N VAL A 96 -17.99 -5.18 -5.78
CA VAL A 96 -16.60 -4.75 -5.86
C VAL A 96 -15.69 -5.95 -5.76
N ILE A 97 -14.93 -6.22 -6.82
CA ILE A 97 -13.95 -7.30 -6.84
C ILE A 97 -12.64 -6.81 -6.21
N LEU A 98 -12.04 -7.64 -5.36
CA LEU A 98 -10.73 -7.42 -4.78
C LEU A 98 -9.94 -8.73 -4.73
N PHE A 99 -8.61 -8.62 -4.72
CA PHE A 99 -7.71 -9.78 -4.67
C PHE A 99 -7.30 -10.06 -3.23
N SER A 100 -7.43 -11.31 -2.78
CA SER A 100 -7.06 -11.73 -1.42
C SER A 100 -5.83 -12.65 -1.40
N PRO A 101 -4.91 -12.51 -0.43
CA PRO A 101 -5.04 -11.71 0.79
C PRO A 101 -5.10 -10.23 0.48
N ALA A 102 -5.86 -9.43 1.25
CA ALA A 102 -6.13 -8.04 0.95
C ALA A 102 -5.90 -7.14 2.17
N TYR A 103 -5.57 -5.86 1.92
CA TYR A 103 -5.55 -4.86 2.98
C TYR A 103 -6.92 -4.80 3.68
N ASP A 104 -6.91 -4.88 4.99
CA ASP A 104 -8.07 -5.10 5.86
C ASP A 104 -9.15 -4.02 5.77
N SER A 105 -8.81 -2.84 5.28
CA SER A 105 -9.78 -1.74 5.13
C SER A 105 -10.69 -1.85 3.90
N TYR A 106 -10.34 -2.64 2.86
CA TYR A 106 -11.15 -2.65 1.63
C TYR A 106 -12.55 -3.19 1.86
N ILE A 107 -12.67 -4.37 2.48
CA ILE A 107 -13.97 -5.02 2.72
C ILE A 107 -14.90 -4.15 3.56
N PRO A 108 -14.50 -3.65 4.74
CA PRO A 108 -15.34 -2.77 5.53
C PRO A 108 -15.79 -1.50 4.80
N MET A 109 -14.90 -0.88 4.00
CA MET A 109 -15.26 0.31 3.23
C MET A 109 -16.33 0.02 2.18
N ILE A 110 -16.25 -1.14 1.50
CA ILE A 110 -17.25 -1.55 0.52
C ILE A 110 -18.59 -1.77 1.20
N GLU A 111 -18.61 -2.54 2.29
CA GLU A 111 -19.83 -2.91 3.03
C GLU A 111 -20.49 -1.69 3.67
N LEU A 112 -19.73 -0.73 4.21
CA LEU A 112 -20.25 0.53 4.76
C LEU A 112 -21.02 1.38 3.72
N HIS A 113 -20.75 1.20 2.44
CA HIS A 113 -21.43 1.91 1.35
C HIS A 113 -22.47 1.04 0.63
N GLY A 114 -22.85 -0.10 1.22
CA GLY A 114 -23.88 -1.01 0.70
C GLY A 114 -23.40 -1.91 -0.44
N GLY A 115 -22.11 -1.86 -0.80
CA GLY A 115 -21.54 -2.73 -1.82
C GLY A 115 -21.29 -4.16 -1.30
N THR A 116 -21.22 -5.10 -2.23
CA THR A 116 -20.88 -6.50 -1.95
C THR A 116 -19.44 -6.78 -2.36
N PRO A 117 -18.54 -7.10 -1.41
CA PRO A 117 -17.16 -7.47 -1.74
C PRO A 117 -17.11 -8.89 -2.31
N ILE A 118 -16.49 -9.04 -3.49
CA ILE A 118 -16.23 -10.32 -4.16
C ILE A 118 -14.73 -10.57 -4.17
N THR A 119 -14.28 -11.66 -3.56
CA THR A 119 -12.86 -11.97 -3.42
C THR A 119 -12.37 -12.94 -4.49
N VAL A 120 -11.26 -12.59 -5.14
CA VAL A 120 -10.50 -13.48 -6.03
C VAL A 120 -9.21 -13.84 -5.30
N LYS A 121 -8.96 -15.14 -5.07
CA LYS A 121 -7.76 -15.58 -4.36
C LYS A 121 -6.53 -15.49 -5.25
N LEU A 122 -5.48 -14.86 -4.76
CA LEU A 122 -4.15 -14.93 -5.36
C LEU A 122 -3.54 -16.30 -5.09
N LEU A 123 -2.86 -16.87 -6.09
CA LEU A 123 -2.33 -18.22 -6.05
C LEU A 123 -1.04 -18.29 -5.21
N HIS A 124 -1.15 -18.89 -4.02
CA HIS A 124 0.02 -19.19 -3.18
C HIS A 124 0.95 -20.20 -3.87
N PRO A 125 2.29 -20.13 -3.72
CA PRO A 125 3.06 -19.18 -2.90
C PRO A 125 3.46 -17.88 -3.63
N ASN A 126 3.21 -17.75 -4.92
CA ASN A 126 3.67 -16.63 -5.73
C ASN A 126 2.67 -15.47 -5.81
N TYR A 127 1.46 -15.65 -5.28
CA TYR A 127 0.38 -14.66 -5.25
C TYR A 127 0.04 -14.07 -6.63
N GLN A 128 0.09 -14.92 -7.65
CA GLN A 128 -0.34 -14.58 -9.00
C GLN A 128 -1.87 -14.48 -9.06
N VAL A 129 -2.37 -13.65 -9.98
CA VAL A 129 -3.81 -13.50 -10.21
C VAL A 129 -4.38 -14.76 -10.87
N ASP A 130 -5.45 -15.32 -10.31
CA ASP A 130 -6.28 -16.33 -10.98
C ASP A 130 -7.24 -15.62 -11.94
N TRP A 131 -6.79 -15.42 -13.19
CA TRP A 131 -7.56 -14.75 -14.22
C TRP A 131 -8.85 -15.47 -14.60
N ASP A 132 -8.86 -16.80 -14.49
CA ASP A 132 -10.06 -17.60 -14.78
C ASP A 132 -11.09 -17.44 -13.65
N GLN A 133 -10.63 -17.39 -12.39
CA GLN A 133 -11.52 -17.06 -11.29
C GLN A 133 -12.09 -15.64 -11.45
N LEU A 134 -11.26 -14.65 -11.80
CA LEU A 134 -11.73 -13.29 -12.05
C LEU A 134 -12.82 -13.26 -13.11
N LYS A 135 -12.62 -13.92 -14.25
CA LYS A 135 -13.63 -13.98 -15.32
C LYS A 135 -14.94 -14.62 -14.88
N ARG A 136 -14.87 -15.65 -14.04
CA ARG A 136 -16.09 -16.34 -13.52
C ARG A 136 -16.92 -15.52 -12.56
N VAL A 137 -16.30 -14.63 -11.78
CA VAL A 137 -17.01 -13.84 -10.77
C VAL A 137 -17.51 -12.49 -11.30
N LEU A 138 -17.12 -12.10 -12.51
CA LEU A 138 -17.64 -10.89 -13.15
C LEU A 138 -19.14 -11.03 -13.42
N SER A 139 -19.89 -9.99 -13.07
CA SER A 139 -21.34 -9.92 -13.30
C SER A 139 -21.74 -8.53 -13.82
N HIS A 140 -23.01 -8.37 -14.20
CA HIS A 140 -23.57 -7.06 -14.54
C HIS A 140 -23.62 -6.08 -13.38
N ARG A 141 -23.47 -6.56 -12.13
CA ARG A 141 -23.39 -5.75 -10.91
C ARG A 141 -21.95 -5.32 -10.58
N THR A 142 -20.95 -5.90 -11.24
CA THR A 142 -19.56 -5.54 -11.00
C THR A 142 -19.30 -4.08 -11.36
N LYS A 143 -19.11 -3.24 -10.37
CA LYS A 143 -18.91 -1.80 -10.50
C LYS A 143 -17.46 -1.39 -10.47
N MET A 144 -16.64 -2.07 -9.67
CA MET A 144 -15.26 -1.71 -9.42
C MET A 144 -14.39 -2.94 -9.21
N ILE A 145 -13.12 -2.86 -9.63
CA ILE A 145 -12.07 -3.81 -9.27
C ILE A 145 -11.00 -3.03 -8.51
N ILE A 146 -10.65 -3.49 -7.30
CA ILE A 146 -9.55 -2.95 -6.49
C ILE A 146 -8.30 -3.76 -6.78
N ILE A 147 -7.23 -3.08 -7.19
CA ILE A 147 -5.91 -3.65 -7.35
C ILE A 147 -4.94 -3.00 -6.39
N ASN A 148 -3.93 -3.74 -5.92
CA ASN A 148 -2.87 -3.22 -5.07
C ASN A 148 -1.51 -3.69 -5.58
N SER A 149 -0.67 -2.76 -6.01
CA SER A 149 0.68 -3.04 -6.50
C SER A 149 1.62 -1.86 -6.22
N PRO A 150 2.76 -2.08 -5.57
CA PRO A 150 3.21 -3.31 -4.91
C PRO A 150 2.24 -3.83 -3.85
N HIS A 151 2.07 -5.14 -3.77
CA HIS A 151 1.00 -5.78 -3.03
C HIS A 151 1.30 -5.93 -1.53
N ASN A 152 0.43 -5.42 -0.67
CA ASN A 152 0.40 -5.75 0.74
C ASN A 152 -0.62 -6.88 0.97
N PRO A 153 -0.22 -8.07 1.44
CA PRO A 153 0.99 -8.34 2.23
C PRO A 153 2.16 -9.02 1.48
N SER A 154 2.01 -9.43 0.21
CA SER A 154 2.95 -10.37 -0.41
C SER A 154 4.23 -9.75 -0.97
N GLY A 155 4.25 -8.43 -1.20
CA GLY A 155 5.36 -7.76 -1.89
C GLY A 155 5.43 -8.05 -3.40
N ARG A 156 4.43 -8.73 -3.98
CA ARG A 156 4.36 -8.99 -5.42
C ARG A 156 4.10 -7.69 -6.18
N LEU A 157 4.71 -7.56 -7.34
CA LEU A 157 4.37 -6.54 -8.33
C LEU A 157 3.41 -7.09 -9.39
N TRP A 158 2.45 -6.27 -9.80
CA TRP A 158 1.74 -6.51 -11.05
C TRP A 158 2.69 -6.29 -12.21
N GLN A 159 2.81 -7.29 -13.09
CA GLN A 159 3.62 -7.24 -14.28
C GLN A 159 2.83 -6.58 -15.44
N LYS A 160 3.52 -6.21 -16.51
CA LYS A 160 2.90 -5.62 -17.70
C LYS A 160 1.72 -6.48 -18.20
N GLU A 161 1.92 -7.78 -18.24
CA GLU A 161 0.92 -8.77 -18.69
C GLU A 161 -0.31 -8.80 -17.79
N ASP A 162 -0.17 -8.55 -16.48
CA ASP A 162 -1.29 -8.46 -15.56
C ASP A 162 -2.18 -7.25 -15.89
N TYR A 163 -1.59 -6.10 -16.18
CA TYR A 163 -2.33 -4.90 -16.60
C TYR A 163 -2.98 -5.07 -17.97
N GLU A 164 -2.29 -5.68 -18.94
CA GLU A 164 -2.82 -5.95 -20.26
C GLU A 164 -4.04 -6.89 -20.20
N LYS A 165 -3.97 -7.96 -19.42
CA LYS A 165 -5.10 -8.88 -19.19
C LYS A 165 -6.27 -8.18 -18.51
N LEU A 166 -6.00 -7.34 -17.48
CA LEU A 166 -7.06 -6.58 -16.85
C LEU A 166 -7.72 -5.62 -17.85
N GLN A 167 -6.91 -4.92 -18.67
CA GLN A 167 -7.40 -4.03 -19.70
C GLN A 167 -8.32 -4.76 -20.71
N GLU A 168 -7.92 -5.95 -21.17
CA GLU A 168 -8.74 -6.79 -22.04
C GLU A 168 -10.09 -7.13 -21.40
N ILE A 169 -10.06 -7.58 -20.13
CA ILE A 169 -11.27 -7.98 -19.40
C ILE A 169 -12.26 -6.83 -19.23
N VAL A 170 -11.77 -5.63 -18.93
CA VAL A 170 -12.66 -4.48 -18.66
C VAL A 170 -12.96 -3.62 -19.90
N SER A 171 -12.40 -3.93 -21.09
CA SER A 171 -12.47 -3.10 -22.29
C SER A 171 -13.90 -2.75 -22.70
N ASN A 172 -14.80 -3.71 -22.68
CA ASN A 172 -16.21 -3.57 -23.11
C ASN A 172 -17.17 -3.38 -21.91
N SER A 173 -16.69 -2.78 -20.82
CA SER A 173 -17.48 -2.58 -19.62
C SER A 173 -17.35 -1.14 -19.09
N ASN A 174 -18.21 -0.81 -18.13
CA ASN A 174 -18.12 0.43 -17.34
C ASN A 174 -17.45 0.21 -15.98
N ILE A 175 -16.76 -0.90 -15.79
CA ILE A 175 -16.06 -1.24 -14.54
C ILE A 175 -14.95 -0.22 -14.29
N LEU A 176 -14.95 0.34 -13.09
CA LEU A 176 -13.92 1.27 -12.61
C LEU A 176 -12.78 0.50 -11.96
N ILE A 177 -11.60 1.10 -11.94
CA ILE A 177 -10.44 0.55 -11.25
C ILE A 177 -10.11 1.45 -10.06
N LEU A 178 -9.92 0.87 -8.89
CA LEU A 178 -9.29 1.54 -7.74
C LEU A 178 -7.90 0.94 -7.56
N ALA A 179 -6.90 1.70 -7.99
CA ALA A 179 -5.50 1.29 -7.93
C ALA A 179 -4.87 1.83 -6.62
N ASP A 180 -4.68 0.94 -5.66
CA ASP A 180 -3.91 1.25 -4.45
C ASP A 180 -2.43 1.06 -4.75
N GLU A 181 -1.74 2.16 -5.02
CA GLU A 181 -0.33 2.21 -5.39
C GLU A 181 0.52 2.87 -4.28
N VAL A 182 0.11 2.74 -3.01
CA VAL A 182 0.78 3.39 -1.86
C VAL A 182 2.25 3.01 -1.69
N TYR A 183 2.69 1.92 -2.28
CA TYR A 183 4.07 1.44 -2.28
C TYR A 183 4.79 1.66 -3.63
N GLU A 184 4.28 2.52 -4.51
CA GLU A 184 4.76 2.72 -5.88
C GLU A 184 6.28 3.05 -6.01
N HIS A 185 6.87 3.64 -4.97
CA HIS A 185 8.31 3.93 -4.91
C HIS A 185 9.11 2.89 -4.10
N LEU A 186 8.46 1.91 -3.50
CA LEU A 186 9.08 0.82 -2.74
C LEU A 186 9.19 -0.44 -3.61
N VAL A 187 9.72 -0.29 -4.80
CA VAL A 187 10.00 -1.35 -5.78
C VAL A 187 11.50 -1.57 -5.80
N PHE A 188 11.97 -2.82 -5.65
CA PHE A 188 13.38 -3.13 -5.45
C PHE A 188 14.23 -2.99 -6.73
N ASP A 189 13.63 -3.20 -7.88
CA ASP A 189 14.22 -2.89 -9.18
C ASP A 189 13.43 -1.74 -9.82
N PRO A 190 13.99 -0.53 -9.93
CA PRO A 190 13.28 0.61 -10.52
C PRO A 190 12.75 0.36 -11.93
N SER A 191 13.39 -0.52 -12.72
CA SER A 191 12.93 -0.89 -14.06
C SER A 191 11.61 -1.66 -14.07
N GLU A 192 11.25 -2.26 -12.94
CA GLU A 192 10.00 -3.02 -12.75
C GLU A 192 8.84 -2.17 -12.22
N LYS A 193 9.03 -0.85 -12.03
CA LYS A 193 7.93 0.05 -11.62
C LYS A 193 6.82 0.07 -12.68
N ARG A 194 5.62 -0.27 -12.26
CA ARG A 194 4.42 -0.25 -13.12
C ARG A 194 3.25 0.42 -12.39
N SER A 195 2.37 1.00 -13.19
CA SER A 195 1.15 1.67 -12.71
C SER A 195 0.07 1.60 -13.78
N VAL A 196 -1.20 1.64 -13.37
CA VAL A 196 -2.32 1.81 -14.32
C VAL A 196 -2.18 3.06 -15.18
N ARG A 197 -1.39 4.05 -14.74
CA ARG A 197 -1.10 5.29 -15.47
C ARG A 197 -0.45 5.03 -16.83
N GLN A 198 0.30 3.95 -16.99
CA GLN A 198 0.98 3.56 -18.23
C GLN A 198 0.03 2.91 -19.26
N PHE A 199 -1.18 2.52 -18.83
CA PHE A 199 -2.16 1.81 -19.67
C PHE A 199 -3.36 2.71 -19.94
N PRO A 200 -3.49 3.32 -21.14
CA PRO A 200 -4.49 4.36 -21.44
C PRO A 200 -5.93 3.93 -21.15
N GLU A 201 -6.30 2.68 -21.48
CA GLU A 201 -7.65 2.17 -21.27
C GLU A 201 -7.99 1.91 -19.80
N LEU A 202 -7.00 1.57 -18.98
CA LEU A 202 -7.17 1.47 -17.52
C LEU A 202 -7.17 2.86 -16.89
N ARG A 203 -6.19 3.71 -17.25
CA ARG A 203 -6.05 5.05 -16.71
C ARG A 203 -7.33 5.88 -16.81
N LYS A 204 -8.02 5.88 -17.96
CA LYS A 204 -9.24 6.65 -18.16
C LYS A 204 -10.42 6.24 -17.25
N ARG A 205 -10.30 5.12 -16.53
CA ARG A 205 -11.33 4.59 -15.61
C ARG A 205 -10.81 4.32 -14.20
N SER A 206 -9.62 4.85 -13.86
CA SER A 206 -8.97 4.55 -12.60
C SER A 206 -8.97 5.74 -11.64
N PHE A 207 -9.18 5.42 -10.36
CA PHE A 207 -8.67 6.20 -9.25
C PHE A 207 -7.31 5.62 -8.85
N VAL A 208 -6.25 6.41 -8.89
CA VAL A 208 -4.90 6.02 -8.47
C VAL A 208 -4.60 6.65 -7.14
N VAL A 209 -4.36 5.83 -6.13
CA VAL A 209 -4.15 6.27 -4.75
C VAL A 209 -2.69 6.05 -4.36
N GLY A 210 -2.03 7.13 -3.93
CA GLY A 210 -0.66 7.10 -3.43
C GLY A 210 -0.52 7.62 -2.01
N SER A 211 0.64 7.39 -1.40
CA SER A 211 0.93 7.79 -0.02
C SER A 211 2.38 8.21 0.17
N LEU A 212 2.60 9.47 0.51
CA LEU A 212 3.94 9.92 0.89
C LEU A 212 4.37 9.37 2.25
N GLY A 213 3.43 9.08 3.15
CA GLY A 213 3.74 8.47 4.43
C GLY A 213 4.53 7.16 4.33
N LYS A 214 4.33 6.41 3.24
CA LYS A 214 5.07 5.19 2.95
C LYS A 214 6.43 5.48 2.31
N THR A 215 6.44 6.37 1.34
CA THR A 215 7.61 6.70 0.53
C THR A 215 8.71 7.41 1.33
N ILE A 216 8.35 8.35 2.20
CA ILE A 216 9.31 9.17 2.94
C ILE A 216 9.22 8.98 4.47
N HIS A 217 8.70 7.83 4.90
CA HIS A 217 8.74 7.35 6.28
C HIS A 217 8.01 8.23 7.31
N VAL A 218 6.91 8.87 6.90
CA VAL A 218 6.10 9.76 7.76
C VAL A 218 4.63 9.30 7.83
N THR A 219 4.41 8.03 8.14
CA THR A 219 3.07 7.43 8.15
C THR A 219 2.07 8.15 9.04
N GLY A 220 2.55 8.76 10.13
CA GLY A 220 1.75 9.53 11.09
C GLY A 220 1.28 10.89 10.57
N TRP A 221 1.90 11.43 9.50
CA TRP A 221 1.49 12.74 8.95
C TRP A 221 0.21 12.67 8.16
N LYS A 222 -0.19 11.50 7.74
CA LYS A 222 -1.44 11.25 7.04
C LYS A 222 -1.62 12.12 5.79
N ILE A 223 -0.59 12.20 4.95
CA ILE A 223 -0.65 12.83 3.63
C ILE A 223 -0.62 11.77 2.54
N GLY A 224 -1.67 11.72 1.77
CA GLY A 224 -1.83 10.89 0.58
C GLY A 224 -2.43 11.70 -0.55
N TYR A 225 -2.72 11.05 -1.66
CA TYR A 225 -3.32 11.69 -2.82
C TYR A 225 -4.15 10.69 -3.64
N CYS A 226 -5.08 11.25 -4.41
CA CYS A 226 -5.79 10.54 -5.46
C CYS A 226 -5.57 11.26 -6.78
N MET A 227 -5.26 10.49 -7.84
CA MET A 227 -5.22 10.96 -9.21
C MET A 227 -6.28 10.21 -10.02
N ALA A 228 -7.05 10.92 -10.84
CA ALA A 228 -8.08 10.32 -11.68
C ALA A 228 -8.43 11.27 -12.83
N PRO A 229 -8.98 10.79 -13.94
CA PRO A 229 -9.52 11.66 -14.98
C PRO A 229 -10.54 12.66 -14.42
N GLU A 230 -10.59 13.86 -14.96
CA GLU A 230 -11.41 14.98 -14.48
C GLU A 230 -12.85 14.57 -14.14
N ARG A 231 -13.49 13.78 -15.02
CA ARG A 231 -14.87 13.31 -14.79
C ARG A 231 -15.06 12.50 -13.52
N LEU A 232 -14.05 11.69 -13.13
CA LEU A 232 -14.05 10.91 -11.89
C LEU A 232 -13.64 11.78 -10.71
N MET A 233 -12.65 12.64 -10.92
CA MET A 233 -12.15 13.54 -9.89
C MET A 233 -13.21 14.56 -9.44
N LYS A 234 -14.04 15.08 -10.31
CA LYS A 234 -15.17 15.94 -9.96
C LYS A 234 -16.13 15.27 -8.97
N GLU A 235 -16.46 14.01 -9.19
CA GLU A 235 -17.34 13.27 -8.27
C GLU A 235 -16.62 12.92 -6.96
N PHE A 236 -15.34 12.56 -7.02
CA PHE A 236 -14.50 12.33 -5.86
C PHE A 236 -14.44 13.58 -4.96
N GLN A 237 -14.22 14.75 -5.54
CA GLN A 237 -14.10 16.02 -4.82
C GLN A 237 -15.40 16.42 -4.12
N LYS A 238 -16.57 16.10 -4.67
CA LYS A 238 -17.86 16.34 -3.99
C LYS A 238 -17.96 15.58 -2.68
N VAL A 239 -17.47 14.36 -2.61
CA VAL A 239 -17.45 13.55 -1.39
C VAL A 239 -16.35 14.02 -0.46
N HIS A 240 -15.14 14.24 -0.98
CA HIS A 240 -13.98 14.72 -0.21
C HIS A 240 -14.27 16.04 0.51
N GLN A 241 -14.97 16.97 -0.15
CA GLN A 241 -15.35 18.28 0.43
C GLN A 241 -16.09 18.14 1.76
N TYR A 242 -16.96 17.14 1.91
CA TYR A 242 -17.78 16.96 3.11
C TYR A 242 -17.21 15.94 4.10
N GLN A 243 -16.24 15.13 3.69
CA GLN A 243 -15.56 14.18 4.58
C GLN A 243 -14.37 14.82 5.31
N VAL A 244 -13.57 15.62 4.61
CA VAL A 244 -12.30 16.20 5.13
C VAL A 244 -12.21 17.68 4.84
N PHE A 245 -12.69 18.13 3.68
CA PHE A 245 -12.59 19.47 3.14
C PHE A 245 -11.14 19.85 2.79
N SER A 246 -10.26 20.01 3.78
CA SER A 246 -8.89 20.50 3.60
C SER A 246 -7.91 19.68 4.45
N VAL A 247 -6.80 19.29 3.85
CA VAL A 247 -5.72 18.54 4.51
C VAL A 247 -4.67 19.53 5.01
N ASN A 248 -3.86 19.14 6.00
CA ASN A 248 -2.82 19.95 6.64
C ASN A 248 -2.01 20.76 5.62
N HIS A 249 -2.18 22.09 5.63
CA HIS A 249 -1.65 22.99 4.61
C HIS A 249 -0.13 23.19 4.70
N PRO A 250 0.46 23.48 5.89
CA PRO A 250 1.90 23.65 6.03
C PRO A 250 2.68 22.42 5.56
N LEU A 251 2.20 21.22 5.87
CA LEU A 251 2.86 19.97 5.44
C LEU A 251 2.84 19.79 3.92
N GLN A 252 1.82 20.26 3.22
CA GLN A 252 1.77 20.16 1.76
C GLN A 252 2.88 21.00 1.12
N TRP A 253 3.15 22.21 1.62
CA TRP A 253 4.23 23.06 1.15
C TRP A 253 5.60 22.47 1.49
N ALA A 254 5.79 22.03 2.72
CA ALA A 254 7.03 21.38 3.15
C ALA A 254 7.38 20.17 2.28
N LEU A 255 6.37 19.35 1.95
CA LEU A 255 6.54 18.19 1.08
C LEU A 255 6.82 18.57 -0.37
N ALA A 256 6.16 19.62 -0.89
CA ALA A 256 6.45 20.13 -2.22
C ALA A 256 7.90 20.59 -2.36
N ASP A 257 8.41 21.29 -1.34
CA ASP A 257 9.81 21.76 -1.30
C ASP A 257 10.80 20.60 -1.14
N TYR A 258 10.53 19.68 -0.21
CA TYR A 258 11.40 18.54 0.05
C TYR A 258 11.55 17.63 -1.15
N LEU A 259 10.45 17.33 -1.85
CA LEU A 259 10.44 16.43 -3.00
C LEU A 259 11.16 17.00 -4.26
N LYS A 260 11.58 18.28 -4.25
CA LYS A 260 12.35 18.83 -5.38
C LYS A 260 13.68 18.11 -5.56
N ASP A 261 14.33 17.78 -4.44
CA ASP A 261 15.67 17.22 -4.39
C ASP A 261 15.72 15.79 -3.86
N TYR A 262 14.56 15.16 -3.62
CA TYR A 262 14.49 13.82 -3.04
C TYR A 262 14.57 12.73 -4.11
N ASP A 263 15.53 11.81 -3.92
CA ASP A 263 15.68 10.65 -4.80
C ASP A 263 14.71 9.53 -4.43
N LEU A 264 13.65 9.40 -5.22
CA LEU A 264 12.62 8.39 -5.04
C LEU A 264 13.10 6.97 -5.37
N ASP A 265 14.14 6.80 -6.19
CA ASP A 265 14.69 5.49 -6.53
C ASP A 265 15.59 4.95 -5.40
N ALA A 266 16.26 5.85 -4.66
CA ALA A 266 17.05 5.47 -3.49
C ALA A 266 16.20 4.76 -2.41
N VAL A 267 14.92 5.07 -2.31
CA VAL A 267 14.00 4.40 -1.37
C VAL A 267 13.85 2.92 -1.70
N GLY A 268 13.62 2.59 -2.97
CA GLY A 268 13.52 1.21 -3.43
C GLY A 268 14.80 0.42 -3.17
N ASN A 269 15.95 1.01 -3.48
CA ASN A 269 17.28 0.41 -3.26
C ASN A 269 17.54 0.12 -1.78
N MET A 270 17.28 1.09 -0.89
CA MET A 270 17.41 0.90 0.56
C MET A 270 16.57 -0.28 1.07
N TYR A 271 15.32 -0.40 0.62
CA TYR A 271 14.47 -1.51 1.01
C TYR A 271 14.88 -2.84 0.37
N ALA A 272 15.42 -2.83 -0.84
CA ALA A 272 16.00 -4.02 -1.46
C ALA A 272 17.15 -4.60 -0.62
N GLU A 273 18.07 -3.74 -0.12
CA GLU A 273 19.16 -4.14 0.76
C GLU A 273 18.66 -4.73 2.08
N LYS A 274 17.74 -4.05 2.78
CA LYS A 274 17.15 -4.54 4.03
C LYS A 274 16.43 -5.88 3.86
N ARG A 275 15.69 -6.02 2.76
CA ARG A 275 15.00 -7.27 2.41
C ARG A 275 15.99 -8.40 2.12
N ALA A 276 17.03 -8.11 1.33
CA ALA A 276 18.07 -9.11 1.02
C ALA A 276 18.75 -9.60 2.30
N TYR A 277 19.13 -8.68 3.19
CA TYR A 277 19.71 -8.98 4.49
C TYR A 277 18.82 -9.91 5.32
N LEU A 278 17.53 -9.53 5.50
CA LEU A 278 16.60 -10.36 6.29
C LEU A 278 16.40 -11.74 5.65
N ALA A 279 16.17 -11.80 4.34
CA ALA A 279 15.91 -13.06 3.64
C ALA A 279 17.11 -14.01 3.67
N GLN A 280 18.32 -13.50 3.53
CA GLN A 280 19.55 -14.27 3.65
C GLN A 280 19.70 -14.84 5.07
N ALA A 281 19.54 -13.99 6.08
CA ALA A 281 19.67 -14.40 7.47
C ALA A 281 18.62 -15.44 7.89
N LEU A 282 17.37 -15.32 7.41
CA LEU A 282 16.34 -16.32 7.62
C LEU A 282 16.72 -17.67 7.01
N THR A 283 17.27 -17.66 5.79
CA THR A 283 17.69 -18.87 5.07
C THR A 283 18.88 -19.57 5.76
N GLU A 284 19.85 -18.79 6.24
CA GLU A 284 21.09 -19.33 6.82
C GLU A 284 20.94 -19.78 8.27
N LYS A 285 20.06 -19.11 9.04
CA LYS A 285 20.01 -19.26 10.49
C LYS A 285 18.75 -19.92 11.01
N THR A 286 17.73 -20.12 10.17
CA THR A 286 16.42 -20.63 10.60
C THR A 286 15.89 -21.68 9.63
N LYS A 287 14.79 -22.36 10.00
CA LYS A 287 14.00 -23.20 9.10
C LYS A 287 12.83 -22.45 8.44
N LEU A 288 12.73 -21.16 8.68
CA LEU A 288 11.73 -20.32 8.02
C LEU A 288 12.11 -20.08 6.56
N LYS A 289 11.13 -20.17 5.67
CA LYS A 289 11.35 -19.94 4.24
C LYS A 289 10.83 -18.55 3.86
N ALA A 290 11.72 -17.65 3.48
CA ALA A 290 11.33 -16.36 2.90
C ALA A 290 10.69 -16.57 1.52
N LEU A 291 9.46 -16.08 1.32
CA LEU A 291 8.79 -16.11 0.02
C LEU A 291 9.30 -14.96 -0.87
N LYS A 292 9.05 -15.07 -2.18
CA LYS A 292 9.45 -14.02 -3.13
C LYS A 292 8.75 -12.70 -2.79
N SER A 293 9.53 -11.62 -2.76
CA SER A 293 9.05 -10.24 -2.61
C SER A 293 9.81 -9.34 -3.58
N GLU A 294 9.12 -8.44 -4.27
CA GLU A 294 9.63 -7.56 -5.31
C GLU A 294 9.47 -6.08 -4.95
N GLY A 295 8.69 -5.81 -3.90
CA GLY A 295 8.42 -4.46 -3.41
C GLY A 295 7.82 -4.44 -2.02
N THR A 296 7.39 -3.28 -1.56
CA THR A 296 6.94 -2.99 -0.19
C THR A 296 8.08 -3.06 0.83
N TYR A 297 7.75 -3.10 2.11
CA TYR A 297 8.69 -3.38 3.20
C TYR A 297 8.23 -4.59 4.04
N PHE A 298 7.52 -5.52 3.39
CA PHE A 298 7.05 -6.75 3.99
C PHE A 298 7.73 -7.97 3.39
N GLN A 299 8.08 -8.91 4.26
CA GLN A 299 8.54 -10.23 3.90
C GLN A 299 7.56 -11.27 4.42
N LEU A 300 6.98 -12.04 3.50
CA LEU A 300 6.24 -13.23 3.88
C LEU A 300 7.21 -14.37 4.16
N VAL A 301 6.95 -15.09 5.25
CA VAL A 301 7.73 -16.26 5.67
C VAL A 301 6.82 -17.45 5.87
N ASP A 302 7.13 -18.55 5.22
CA ASP A 302 6.52 -19.85 5.42
C ASP A 302 7.22 -20.53 6.61
N TYR A 303 6.42 -20.94 7.60
CA TYR A 303 6.91 -21.62 8.81
C TYR A 303 6.51 -23.10 8.88
N SER A 304 6.01 -23.69 7.80
CA SER A 304 5.51 -25.06 7.75
C SER A 304 6.56 -26.11 8.17
N ALA A 305 7.85 -25.82 7.97
CA ALA A 305 8.96 -26.67 8.42
C ALA A 305 9.27 -26.55 9.92
N VAL A 306 8.65 -25.59 10.62
CA VAL A 306 8.92 -25.28 12.04
C VAL A 306 7.79 -25.79 12.93
N SER A 307 6.51 -25.63 12.51
CA SER A 307 5.37 -25.89 13.36
C SER A 307 4.12 -26.28 12.59
N ASP A 308 3.30 -27.15 13.23
CA ASP A 308 1.96 -27.51 12.73
C ASP A 308 0.84 -26.59 13.25
N LEU A 309 1.14 -25.66 14.15
CA LEU A 309 0.17 -24.69 14.65
C LEU A 309 -0.43 -23.86 13.52
N LYS A 310 -1.67 -23.41 13.70
CA LYS A 310 -2.29 -22.43 12.80
C LYS A 310 -1.57 -21.09 12.91
N ASP A 311 -1.67 -20.27 11.88
CA ASP A 311 -0.87 -19.04 11.78
C ASP A 311 -1.10 -18.04 12.94
N ARG A 312 -2.33 -17.93 13.47
CA ARG A 312 -2.62 -17.11 14.66
C ARG A 312 -1.95 -17.65 15.91
N GLU A 313 -2.08 -18.95 16.14
CA GLU A 313 -1.48 -19.64 17.28
C GLU A 313 0.04 -19.58 17.20
N PHE A 314 0.60 -19.80 16.00
CA PHE A 314 2.05 -19.68 15.79
C PHE A 314 2.56 -18.25 15.99
N ALA A 315 1.83 -17.23 15.50
CA ALA A 315 2.20 -15.83 15.73
C ALA A 315 2.21 -15.46 17.22
N GLU A 316 1.24 -15.96 18.01
CA GLU A 316 1.21 -15.75 19.45
C GLU A 316 2.35 -16.48 20.16
N TRP A 317 2.58 -17.74 19.82
CA TRP A 317 3.68 -18.54 20.36
C TRP A 317 5.04 -17.91 20.03
N LEU A 318 5.25 -17.51 18.77
CA LEU A 318 6.48 -16.84 18.33
C LEU A 318 6.75 -15.56 19.14
N CYS A 319 5.70 -14.79 19.41
CA CYS A 319 5.81 -13.56 20.21
C CYS A 319 6.18 -13.84 21.66
N LYS A 320 5.54 -14.84 22.31
CA LYS A 320 5.70 -15.13 23.73
C LYS A 320 6.97 -15.94 24.05
N GLU A 321 7.27 -16.97 23.26
CA GLU A 321 8.32 -17.94 23.55
C GLU A 321 9.65 -17.59 22.86
N ILE A 322 9.58 -17.08 21.64
CA ILE A 322 10.79 -16.72 20.88
C ILE A 322 11.10 -15.22 21.01
N GLY A 323 10.09 -14.41 21.28
CA GLY A 323 10.24 -12.97 21.49
C GLY A 323 10.33 -12.17 20.19
N VAL A 324 9.66 -12.61 19.11
CA VAL A 324 9.51 -11.87 17.85
C VAL A 324 8.04 -11.84 17.45
N ALA A 325 7.51 -10.65 17.17
CA ALA A 325 6.13 -10.48 16.74
C ALA A 325 6.04 -10.34 15.22
N GLY A 326 5.30 -11.22 14.55
CA GLY A 326 4.86 -11.14 13.16
C GLY A 326 3.34 -11.00 13.05
N ILE A 327 2.82 -10.81 11.85
CA ILE A 327 1.37 -10.81 11.59
C ILE A 327 0.97 -12.13 10.93
N PRO A 328 -0.01 -12.87 11.46
CA PRO A 328 -0.58 -14.03 10.79
C PRO A 328 -1.28 -13.61 9.48
N LEU A 329 -1.22 -14.44 8.44
CA LEU A 329 -1.73 -14.06 7.13
C LEU A 329 -3.23 -14.35 6.97
N SER A 330 -3.79 -15.31 7.73
CA SER A 330 -5.21 -15.68 7.62
C SER A 330 -6.19 -14.52 7.80
N PRO A 331 -5.93 -13.47 8.64
CA PRO A 331 -6.82 -12.31 8.74
C PRO A 331 -6.95 -11.45 7.47
N PHE A 332 -6.02 -11.60 6.52
CA PHE A 332 -6.08 -10.89 5.23
C PHE A 332 -6.99 -11.60 4.20
N TYR A 333 -7.51 -12.78 4.57
CA TYR A 333 -8.49 -13.53 3.77
C TYR A 333 -9.85 -13.49 4.43
N ARG A 334 -10.89 -13.25 3.65
CA ARG A 334 -12.27 -13.28 4.15
C ARG A 334 -12.64 -14.63 4.77
N GLU A 335 -12.17 -15.72 4.17
CA GLU A 335 -12.41 -17.10 4.60
C GLU A 335 -11.36 -17.61 5.61
N ALA A 336 -10.51 -16.71 6.16
CA ALA A 336 -9.44 -17.05 7.09
C ALA A 336 -8.53 -18.21 6.58
N THR A 337 -8.20 -18.22 5.28
CA THR A 337 -7.33 -19.22 4.68
C THR A 337 -5.96 -19.20 5.34
N ASP A 338 -5.53 -20.34 5.86
CA ASP A 338 -4.22 -20.51 6.52
C ASP A 338 -3.27 -21.31 5.61
N ASN A 339 -2.21 -20.66 5.16
CA ASN A 339 -1.14 -21.25 4.36
C ASN A 339 0.16 -21.43 5.18
N LYS A 340 0.09 -21.37 6.52
CA LYS A 340 1.26 -21.38 7.44
C LYS A 340 2.27 -20.26 7.12
N VAL A 341 1.78 -19.06 6.89
CA VAL A 341 2.59 -17.90 6.49
C VAL A 341 2.41 -16.75 7.48
N LEU A 342 3.51 -16.13 7.87
CA LEU A 342 3.52 -14.85 8.59
C LEU A 342 4.04 -13.73 7.71
N ARG A 343 3.60 -12.50 7.99
CA ARG A 343 4.17 -11.27 7.44
C ARG A 343 5.08 -10.62 8.47
N LEU A 344 6.34 -10.37 8.09
CA LEU A 344 7.32 -9.60 8.83
C LEU A 344 7.56 -8.25 8.16
N CYS A 345 7.70 -7.17 8.94
CA CYS A 345 8.08 -5.85 8.45
C CYS A 345 9.58 -5.66 8.64
N PHE A 346 10.30 -5.41 7.54
CA PHE A 346 11.73 -5.13 7.56
C PHE A 346 12.09 -3.63 7.42
N ALA A 347 11.09 -2.75 7.49
CA ALA A 347 11.33 -1.31 7.65
C ALA A 347 11.82 -1.02 9.09
N LYS A 348 12.99 -1.53 9.42
CA LYS A 348 13.56 -1.49 10.75
C LYS A 348 15.03 -1.09 10.70
N ASP A 349 15.52 -0.49 11.79
CA ASP A 349 16.95 -0.28 11.96
C ASP A 349 17.69 -1.62 11.95
N GLN A 350 18.97 -1.58 11.57
CA GLN A 350 19.81 -2.77 11.50
C GLN A 350 19.84 -3.51 12.83
N SER A 351 19.99 -2.80 13.94
CA SER A 351 19.98 -3.39 15.29
C SER A 351 18.68 -4.13 15.65
N THR A 352 17.52 -3.60 15.19
CA THR A 352 16.23 -4.27 15.37
C THR A 352 16.14 -5.56 14.56
N LEU A 353 16.64 -5.54 13.32
CA LEU A 353 16.69 -6.74 12.48
C LEU A 353 17.63 -7.80 13.06
N ASP A 354 18.82 -7.39 13.54
CA ASP A 354 19.80 -8.28 14.15
C ASP A 354 19.23 -8.96 15.39
N ALA A 355 18.59 -8.19 16.29
CA ALA A 355 17.94 -8.73 17.48
C ALA A 355 16.79 -9.70 17.14
N ALA A 356 16.03 -9.44 16.08
CA ALA A 356 14.99 -10.36 15.62
C ALA A 356 15.59 -11.66 15.06
N ILE A 357 16.65 -11.56 14.24
CA ILE A 357 17.32 -12.71 13.63
C ILE A 357 17.96 -13.60 14.71
N GLU A 358 18.64 -13.02 15.69
CA GLU A 358 19.24 -13.77 16.82
C GLU A 358 18.19 -14.60 17.57
N LYS A 359 17.01 -14.02 17.82
CA LYS A 359 15.91 -14.75 18.47
C LYS A 359 15.33 -15.83 17.55
N LEU A 360 15.09 -15.51 16.26
CA LEU A 360 14.55 -16.46 15.27
C LEU A 360 15.50 -17.63 14.99
N ALA A 361 16.81 -17.47 15.19
CA ALA A 361 17.78 -18.56 15.03
C ALA A 361 17.60 -19.72 16.02
N ARG A 362 16.67 -19.60 16.97
CA ARG A 362 16.28 -20.69 17.89
C ARG A 362 15.27 -21.67 17.24
N LEU A 363 14.73 -21.31 16.06
CA LEU A 363 13.81 -22.14 15.28
C LEU A 363 14.60 -23.08 14.39
#